data_7640642be452c9aa987574a64f06b4f3
#
_entry.id   7640642be452c9aa987574a64f06b4f3
#
_cell.length_a   1.000
_cell.length_b   1.000
_cell.length_c   1.000
_cell.angle_alpha   90.00
_cell.angle_beta   90.00
_cell.angle_gamma   90.00
#
_symmetry.space_group_name_H-M   'P 1'
#
loop_
_entity.id
_entity.type
_entity.pdbx_description
1 polymer ?
#
loop_
_entity_poly.entity_id
_entity_poly.type
_entity_poly.pdbx_seq_one_letter_code
_entity_poly.pdbx_strand_id
1 'polypeptide(L)'
;MVLLYFQLSAFHFPIIIFSFCGFFATVENRFDPKLMLEKLRNKRLVFAGDSIGRNQWESLLCMLSSVVPNKDSIYEVNGSPITKHKGFLVFKFKDYNCTVEYYRAPFLVLQSRPPAGSSEKIKTTLKVDQMDWNSWKWKDADVLVFNTGHWGCYFQEGAEVKIEMKVEHAYRRSIETVVKWIHNEVNTSKTQVFFRTFAPVHFRGGDWRTGGSCHMETLPELGTSLVPPETWVQFKMVTDVLLANTSTWKFDVLNVTYMTAQRKDGHSSLYYMGPKASPAPIHRQDCSHWCLPGVPDSWNELLYALFLKRKTTHALNTSTYSSQA
;
A
#
# COMPACT_ATOMS: atom_id res chain seq x y z
N MET A 1 -16.95 1.83 -19.32
CA MET A 1 -18.25 1.26 -18.90
C MET A 1 -18.10 0.16 -17.84
N VAL A 2 -17.13 0.24 -16.93
CA VAL A 2 -16.89 -0.72 -15.83
C VAL A 2 -16.97 -0.05 -14.45
N LEU A 3 -17.04 1.26 -14.37
CA LEU A 3 -17.18 2.04 -13.11
C LEU A 3 -18.64 2.22 -12.63
N LEU A 4 -19.60 1.62 -13.27
CA LEU A 4 -21.04 1.91 -13.06
C LEU A 4 -21.78 0.94 -12.13
N TYR A 5 -21.10 0.09 -11.34
CA TYR A 5 -21.79 -0.88 -10.48
C TYR A 5 -21.34 -0.88 -9.02
N PHE A 6 -20.98 0.27 -8.47
CA PHE A 6 -21.02 0.44 -7.02
C PHE A 6 -22.17 1.39 -6.66
N GLN A 7 -23.37 0.87 -6.80
CA GLN A 7 -24.56 1.53 -6.26
C GLN A 7 -24.54 1.34 -4.74
N LEU A 8 -24.40 2.46 -4.07
CA LEU A 8 -24.45 2.69 -2.64
C LEU A 8 -25.59 1.93 -1.96
N SER A 9 -25.30 0.93 -1.15
CA SER A 9 -26.11 0.64 0.01
C SER A 9 -25.52 1.43 1.18
N ALA A 10 -26.21 2.52 1.52
CA ALA A 10 -25.86 3.37 2.65
C ALA A 10 -26.13 2.60 3.95
N PHE A 11 -25.11 1.94 4.48
CA PHE A 11 -25.07 1.56 5.89
C PHE A 11 -24.29 2.60 6.67
N HIS A 12 -25.03 3.41 7.42
CA HIS A 12 -24.49 4.28 8.46
C HIS A 12 -23.88 3.41 9.55
N PHE A 13 -22.55 3.20 9.51
CA PHE A 13 -21.84 2.70 10.67
C PHE A 13 -21.34 3.90 11.47
N PRO A 14 -21.59 3.98 12.77
CA PRO A 14 -20.99 5.00 13.61
C PRO A 14 -19.49 4.82 13.63
N ILE A 15 -18.78 5.85 13.20
CA ILE A 15 -17.33 5.94 13.25
C ILE A 15 -16.90 6.05 14.70
N ILE A 16 -16.63 4.91 15.35
CA ILE A 16 -15.89 4.90 16.61
C ILE A 16 -14.40 4.86 16.25
N ILE A 17 -13.89 5.96 15.73
CA ILE A 17 -12.47 6.29 15.68
C ILE A 17 -12.21 7.32 16.78
N PHE A 18 -12.50 6.99 18.01
CA PHE A 18 -12.15 7.85 19.14
C PHE A 18 -11.46 7.03 20.21
N SER A 19 -10.15 7.03 20.22
CA SER A 19 -9.32 7.10 21.43
C SER A 19 -7.81 6.94 21.26
N PHE A 20 -7.22 6.86 20.07
CA PHE A 20 -5.75 6.70 19.97
C PHE A 20 -5.03 7.65 19.01
N CYS A 21 -5.69 8.64 18.48
CA CYS A 21 -5.04 9.73 17.75
C CYS A 21 -5.46 11.07 18.35
N GLY A 22 -4.85 11.46 19.44
CA GLY A 22 -4.94 12.82 19.98
C GLY A 22 -4.45 13.91 19.02
N PHE A 23 -4.35 13.62 17.74
CA PHE A 23 -3.88 14.51 16.66
C PHE A 23 -4.91 14.73 15.53
N PHE A 24 -6.05 14.04 15.52
CA PHE A 24 -7.03 14.13 14.43
C PHE A 24 -8.38 14.72 14.85
N ALA A 25 -8.42 15.52 15.92
CA ALA A 25 -9.66 16.05 16.47
C ALA A 25 -10.00 17.47 15.99
N THR A 26 -9.59 17.89 14.79
CA THR A 26 -10.12 19.11 14.19
C THR A 26 -10.88 18.75 12.90
N VAL A 27 -12.06 19.35 12.75
CA VAL A 27 -12.98 19.20 11.60
C VAL A 27 -12.32 19.50 10.24
N GLU A 28 -11.12 20.12 10.24
CA GLU A 28 -10.37 20.54 9.07
C GLU A 28 -9.61 19.41 8.33
N ASN A 29 -9.50 18.22 8.91
CA ASN A 29 -8.68 17.12 8.34
C ASN A 29 -9.46 15.95 7.75
N ARG A 30 -10.75 16.11 7.44
CA ARG A 30 -11.48 15.09 6.67
C ARG A 30 -10.88 14.97 5.27
N PHE A 31 -10.85 13.74 4.74
CA PHE A 31 -10.44 13.49 3.36
C PHE A 31 -11.30 14.33 2.39
N ASP A 32 -10.64 15.22 1.69
CA ASP A 32 -11.24 16.02 0.62
C ASP A 32 -10.67 15.56 -0.73
N PRO A 33 -11.43 14.76 -1.50
CA PRO A 33 -10.97 14.23 -2.77
C PRO A 33 -10.73 15.32 -3.81
N LYS A 34 -11.48 16.44 -3.78
CA LYS A 34 -11.29 17.57 -4.68
C LYS A 34 -9.98 18.28 -4.36
N LEU A 35 -9.72 18.57 -3.09
CA LEU A 35 -8.47 19.18 -2.67
C LEU A 35 -7.27 18.26 -2.99
N MET A 36 -7.40 16.96 -2.77
CA MET A 36 -6.34 16.01 -3.12
C MET A 36 -6.04 16.03 -4.62
N LEU A 37 -7.06 15.99 -5.49
CA LEU A 37 -6.88 16.09 -6.95
C LEU A 37 -6.24 17.43 -7.36
N GLU A 38 -6.64 18.56 -6.75
CA GLU A 38 -5.99 19.86 -7.00
C GLU A 38 -4.51 19.86 -6.58
N LYS A 39 -4.18 19.25 -5.44
CA LYS A 39 -2.77 19.12 -5.00
C LYS A 39 -1.96 18.14 -5.85
N LEU A 40 -2.63 17.20 -6.52
CA LEU A 40 -2.03 16.26 -7.48
C LEU A 40 -2.00 16.81 -8.91
N ARG A 41 -2.51 18.00 -9.18
CA ARG A 41 -2.52 18.58 -10.52
C ARG A 41 -1.11 18.57 -11.14
N ASN A 42 -1.03 18.07 -12.39
CA ASN A 42 0.22 17.88 -13.14
C ASN A 42 1.23 16.92 -12.46
N LYS A 43 0.77 15.97 -11.66
CA LYS A 43 1.60 15.06 -10.87
C LYS A 43 1.29 13.60 -11.12
N ARG A 44 2.27 12.78 -10.78
CA ARG A 44 2.19 11.33 -10.76
C ARG A 44 2.17 10.82 -9.32
N LEU A 45 1.11 10.14 -8.94
CA LEU A 45 1.02 9.37 -7.69
C LEU A 45 1.17 7.88 -8.02
N VAL A 46 2.22 7.27 -7.53
CA VAL A 46 2.61 5.89 -7.86
C VAL A 46 2.56 5.01 -6.62
N PHE A 47 1.84 3.91 -6.72
CA PHE A 47 1.87 2.80 -5.77
C PHE A 47 2.73 1.67 -6.36
N ALA A 48 3.72 1.20 -5.62
CA ALA A 48 4.54 0.06 -5.99
C ALA A 48 4.57 -0.95 -4.82
N GLY A 49 4.06 -2.16 -5.07
CA GLY A 49 3.97 -3.14 -3.99
C GLY A 49 3.18 -4.40 -4.34
N ASP A 50 2.67 -5.05 -3.29
CA ASP A 50 1.89 -6.28 -3.38
C ASP A 50 0.39 -6.03 -3.65
N SER A 51 -0.42 -7.10 -3.55
CA SER A 51 -1.87 -7.02 -3.79
C SER A 51 -2.61 -6.18 -2.75
N ILE A 52 -2.07 -6.01 -1.55
CA ILE A 52 -2.68 -5.15 -0.52
C ILE A 52 -2.43 -3.66 -0.85
N GLY A 53 -1.27 -3.34 -1.43
CA GLY A 53 -1.03 -2.00 -2.02
C GLY A 53 -1.97 -1.70 -3.19
N ARG A 54 -2.27 -2.73 -3.99
CA ARG A 54 -3.29 -2.61 -5.03
C ARG A 54 -4.68 -2.34 -4.45
N ASN A 55 -5.06 -3.03 -3.38
CA ASN A 55 -6.34 -2.82 -2.71
C ASN A 55 -6.46 -1.37 -2.20
N GLN A 56 -5.39 -0.79 -1.64
CA GLN A 56 -5.33 0.63 -1.26
C GLN A 56 -5.45 1.56 -2.48
N TRP A 57 -4.75 1.25 -3.57
CA TRP A 57 -4.80 2.01 -4.81
C TRP A 57 -6.21 2.00 -5.44
N GLU A 58 -6.88 0.84 -5.48
CA GLU A 58 -8.27 0.72 -5.97
C GLU A 58 -9.24 1.55 -5.12
N SER A 59 -9.09 1.52 -3.78
CA SER A 59 -9.83 2.38 -2.85
C SER A 59 -9.63 3.86 -3.20
N LEU A 60 -8.38 4.30 -3.37
CA LEU A 60 -8.09 5.71 -3.68
C LEU A 60 -8.70 6.14 -5.02
N LEU A 61 -8.68 5.30 -6.04
CA LEU A 61 -9.35 5.58 -7.31
C LEU A 61 -10.85 5.82 -7.11
N CYS A 62 -11.51 4.98 -6.30
CA CYS A 62 -12.94 5.16 -5.96
C CYS A 62 -13.17 6.48 -5.23
N MET A 63 -12.36 6.77 -4.21
CA MET A 63 -12.48 8.00 -3.41
C MET A 63 -12.30 9.25 -4.28
N LEU A 64 -11.26 9.28 -5.13
CA LEU A 64 -11.00 10.43 -6.00
C LEU A 64 -12.03 10.58 -7.12
N SER A 65 -12.52 9.47 -7.67
CA SER A 65 -13.52 9.51 -8.74
C SER A 65 -14.86 10.05 -8.28
N SER A 66 -15.16 10.02 -6.99
CA SER A 66 -16.47 10.45 -6.44
C SER A 66 -16.79 11.90 -6.78
N VAL A 67 -15.80 12.78 -6.83
CA VAL A 67 -15.94 14.24 -7.06
C VAL A 67 -15.73 14.67 -8.52
N VAL A 68 -15.43 13.75 -9.41
CA VAL A 68 -15.25 14.05 -10.84
C VAL A 68 -16.59 13.85 -11.56
N PRO A 69 -17.24 14.91 -12.04
CA PRO A 69 -18.58 14.81 -12.66
C PRO A 69 -18.58 13.96 -13.92
N ASN A 70 -17.66 14.24 -14.82
CA ASN A 70 -17.51 13.49 -16.08
C ASN A 70 -16.61 12.27 -15.87
N LYS A 71 -17.20 11.08 -15.78
CA LYS A 71 -16.44 9.83 -15.59
C LYS A 71 -15.60 9.44 -16.79
N ASP A 72 -15.89 9.93 -17.97
CA ASP A 72 -15.08 9.67 -19.19
C ASP A 72 -13.76 10.44 -19.17
N SER A 73 -13.64 11.43 -18.26
CA SER A 73 -12.35 12.10 -18.01
C SER A 73 -11.40 11.27 -17.15
N ILE A 74 -11.83 10.11 -16.64
CA ILE A 74 -11.03 9.14 -15.87
C ILE A 74 -10.88 7.88 -16.71
N TYR A 75 -9.65 7.55 -17.10
CA TYR A 75 -9.41 6.38 -17.96
C TYR A 75 -8.05 5.74 -17.69
N GLU A 76 -7.95 4.45 -17.97
CA GLU A 76 -6.67 3.75 -17.97
C GLU A 76 -5.92 4.03 -19.27
N VAL A 77 -4.68 4.52 -19.18
CA VAL A 77 -3.92 5.10 -20.30
C VAL A 77 -3.66 4.10 -21.41
N ASN A 78 -3.48 2.82 -21.11
CA ASN A 78 -3.22 1.75 -22.07
C ASN A 78 -4.49 0.98 -22.47
N GLY A 79 -5.68 1.41 -22.02
CA GLY A 79 -6.93 0.70 -22.25
C GLY A 79 -7.02 -0.66 -21.55
N SER A 80 -6.19 -0.89 -20.55
CA SER A 80 -6.14 -2.16 -19.82
C SER A 80 -7.28 -2.27 -18.82
N PRO A 81 -7.99 -3.42 -18.75
CA PRO A 81 -8.99 -3.65 -17.71
C PRO A 81 -8.31 -3.84 -16.34
N ILE A 82 -9.01 -3.45 -15.28
CA ILE A 82 -8.58 -3.74 -13.90
C ILE A 82 -8.72 -5.24 -13.65
N THR A 83 -7.62 -5.97 -13.72
CA THR A 83 -7.57 -7.41 -13.46
C THR A 83 -6.40 -7.75 -12.54
N LYS A 84 -6.52 -8.86 -11.79
CA LYS A 84 -5.45 -9.36 -10.89
C LYS A 84 -4.14 -9.71 -11.63
N HIS A 85 -4.21 -9.89 -12.96
CA HIS A 85 -3.08 -10.35 -13.77
C HIS A 85 -2.23 -9.22 -14.37
N LYS A 86 -2.72 -7.97 -14.35
CA LYS A 86 -1.96 -6.85 -14.89
C LYS A 86 -0.83 -6.46 -13.94
N GLY A 87 0.39 -6.40 -14.50
CA GLY A 87 1.60 -6.01 -13.76
C GLY A 87 1.66 -4.52 -13.43
N PHE A 88 0.95 -3.68 -14.19
CA PHE A 88 0.80 -2.25 -13.90
C PHE A 88 -0.47 -1.69 -14.52
N LEU A 89 -0.98 -0.62 -13.93
CA LEU A 89 -2.15 0.14 -14.39
C LEU A 89 -1.90 1.62 -14.14
N VAL A 90 -2.26 2.46 -15.11
CA VAL A 90 -2.07 3.92 -15.06
C VAL A 90 -3.40 4.60 -15.33
N PHE A 91 -4.03 5.13 -14.27
CA PHE A 91 -5.27 5.89 -14.41
C PHE A 91 -4.98 7.38 -14.52
N LYS A 92 -5.52 8.01 -15.57
CA LYS A 92 -5.46 9.43 -15.83
C LYS A 92 -6.73 10.12 -15.36
N PHE A 93 -6.59 11.19 -14.59
CA PHE A 93 -7.63 12.17 -14.29
C PHE A 93 -7.37 13.38 -15.19
N LYS A 94 -8.04 13.43 -16.34
CA LYS A 94 -7.76 14.39 -17.41
C LYS A 94 -7.91 15.84 -16.96
N ASP A 95 -8.96 16.17 -16.21
CA ASP A 95 -9.29 17.54 -15.79
C ASP A 95 -8.25 18.13 -14.81
N TYR A 96 -7.48 17.26 -14.15
CA TYR A 96 -6.40 17.60 -13.24
C TYR A 96 -5.02 17.33 -13.84
N ASN A 97 -4.95 16.78 -15.04
CA ASN A 97 -3.71 16.33 -15.68
C ASN A 97 -2.82 15.48 -14.75
N CYS A 98 -3.39 14.67 -13.88
CA CYS A 98 -2.62 13.81 -12.98
C CYS A 98 -2.84 12.33 -13.29
N THR A 99 -1.91 11.47 -12.82
CA THR A 99 -2.03 10.02 -12.89
C THR A 99 -1.99 9.40 -11.50
N VAL A 100 -2.76 8.33 -11.32
CA VAL A 100 -2.74 7.46 -10.14
C VAL A 100 -2.40 6.06 -10.63
N GLU A 101 -1.19 5.61 -10.34
CA GLU A 101 -0.56 4.46 -10.95
C GLU A 101 -0.34 3.33 -9.94
N TYR A 102 -0.46 2.09 -10.39
CA TYR A 102 -0.09 0.91 -9.62
C TYR A 102 0.90 0.04 -10.39
N TYR A 103 1.98 -0.35 -9.72
CA TYR A 103 2.96 -1.31 -10.22
C TYR A 103 3.04 -2.50 -9.27
N ARG A 104 2.80 -3.70 -9.81
CA ARG A 104 2.92 -4.94 -9.04
C ARG A 104 4.39 -5.28 -8.85
N ALA A 105 4.87 -5.05 -7.66
CA ALA A 105 6.21 -5.38 -7.19
C ALA A 105 6.12 -5.95 -5.77
N PRO A 106 5.59 -7.18 -5.58
CA PRO A 106 5.18 -7.68 -4.28
C PRO A 106 6.32 -7.78 -3.27
N PHE A 107 7.55 -7.82 -3.74
CA PHE A 107 8.75 -7.89 -2.90
C PHE A 107 9.59 -6.62 -2.97
N LEU A 108 9.25 -5.68 -3.84
CA LEU A 108 10.02 -4.48 -4.21
C LEU A 108 11.40 -4.77 -4.79
N VAL A 109 11.90 -5.99 -4.63
CA VAL A 109 13.15 -6.51 -5.18
C VAL A 109 12.90 -7.48 -6.32
N LEU A 110 13.92 -7.74 -7.10
CA LEU A 110 13.84 -8.49 -8.35
C LEU A 110 13.53 -9.97 -8.10
N GLN A 111 12.42 -10.43 -8.66
CA GLN A 111 12.11 -11.85 -8.79
C GLN A 111 12.69 -12.37 -10.10
N SER A 112 13.50 -13.42 -10.05
CA SER A 112 14.20 -13.96 -11.22
C SER A 112 14.28 -15.48 -11.22
N ARG A 113 14.77 -16.04 -12.31
CA ARG A 113 15.20 -17.43 -12.34
C ARG A 113 16.47 -17.59 -11.50
N PRO A 114 16.68 -18.75 -10.86
CA PRO A 114 17.90 -19.02 -10.11
C PRO A 114 19.13 -19.01 -11.05
N PRO A 115 20.34 -18.78 -10.51
CA PRO A 115 21.58 -18.90 -11.28
C PRO A 115 21.77 -20.30 -11.88
N ALA A 116 22.54 -20.38 -12.96
CA ALA A 116 22.92 -21.67 -13.54
C ALA A 116 23.62 -22.56 -12.51
N GLY A 117 23.31 -23.85 -12.51
CA GLY A 117 23.84 -24.81 -11.53
C GLY A 117 23.07 -24.88 -10.21
N SER A 118 22.03 -24.07 -10.03
CA SER A 118 21.14 -24.21 -8.87
C SER A 118 20.34 -25.53 -8.93
N SER A 119 19.90 -26.01 -7.75
CA SER A 119 19.04 -27.18 -7.65
C SER A 119 17.76 -27.02 -8.49
N GLU A 120 17.36 -28.07 -9.23
CA GLU A 120 16.13 -28.09 -10.04
C GLU A 120 14.85 -27.86 -9.22
N LYS A 121 14.90 -28.04 -7.91
CA LYS A 121 13.79 -27.74 -6.98
C LYS A 121 13.54 -26.24 -6.86
N ILE A 122 14.54 -25.42 -7.14
CA ILE A 122 14.45 -23.95 -7.02
C ILE A 122 14.01 -23.40 -8.38
N LYS A 123 12.74 -23.02 -8.50
CA LYS A 123 12.19 -22.47 -9.75
C LYS A 123 12.34 -20.94 -9.85
N THR A 124 12.40 -20.28 -8.71
CA THR A 124 12.39 -18.82 -8.62
C THR A 124 13.17 -18.36 -7.40
N THR A 125 13.92 -17.26 -7.54
CA THR A 125 14.63 -16.60 -6.44
C THR A 125 14.24 -15.13 -6.35
N LEU A 126 14.35 -14.56 -5.15
CA LEU A 126 14.30 -13.13 -4.92
C LEU A 126 15.72 -12.61 -4.72
N LYS A 127 16.16 -11.70 -5.59
CA LYS A 127 17.44 -11.01 -5.46
C LYS A 127 17.29 -9.86 -4.48
N VAL A 128 17.59 -10.11 -3.22
CA VAL A 128 17.35 -9.17 -2.12
C VAL A 128 18.18 -7.89 -2.19
N ASP A 129 19.21 -7.89 -3.03
CA ASP A 129 20.17 -6.79 -3.27
C ASP A 129 19.88 -6.00 -4.57
N GLN A 130 18.79 -6.33 -5.31
CA GLN A 130 18.44 -5.67 -6.56
C GLN A 130 16.98 -5.23 -6.56
N MET A 131 16.72 -3.99 -6.97
CA MET A 131 15.35 -3.48 -7.13
C MET A 131 14.57 -4.23 -8.22
N ASP A 132 13.24 -4.24 -8.08
CA ASP A 132 12.34 -4.72 -9.13
C ASP A 132 12.65 -4.03 -10.46
N TRP A 133 12.52 -4.79 -11.55
CA TRP A 133 12.85 -4.31 -12.91
C TRP A 133 11.99 -3.12 -13.35
N ASN A 134 10.82 -2.86 -12.73
CA ASN A 134 10.00 -1.68 -13.00
C ASN A 134 10.48 -0.43 -12.23
N SER A 135 11.45 -0.52 -11.34
CA SER A 135 11.82 0.59 -10.45
C SER A 135 12.19 1.87 -11.18
N TRP A 136 12.74 1.78 -12.39
CA TRP A 136 13.05 2.94 -13.22
C TRP A 136 11.80 3.76 -13.61
N LYS A 137 10.60 3.14 -13.62
CA LYS A 137 9.32 3.82 -13.89
C LYS A 137 8.82 4.64 -12.71
N TRP A 138 9.31 4.35 -11.51
CA TRP A 138 8.84 4.97 -10.27
C TRP A 138 9.66 6.19 -9.86
N LYS A 139 10.93 6.28 -10.26
CA LYS A 139 11.89 7.27 -9.75
C LYS A 139 11.50 8.73 -9.97
N ASP A 140 10.76 9.02 -11.04
CA ASP A 140 10.31 10.36 -11.39
C ASP A 140 8.85 10.65 -10.93
N ALA A 141 8.29 9.83 -10.02
CA ALA A 141 7.00 10.09 -9.42
C ALA A 141 7.06 11.32 -8.50
N ASP A 142 5.97 12.10 -8.43
CA ASP A 142 5.85 13.18 -7.45
C ASP A 142 5.49 12.68 -6.05
N VAL A 143 4.72 11.60 -6.02
CA VAL A 143 4.34 10.88 -4.80
C VAL A 143 4.53 9.40 -5.04
N LEU A 144 5.27 8.74 -4.16
CA LEU A 144 5.62 7.33 -4.27
C LEU A 144 5.25 6.60 -2.98
N VAL A 145 4.39 5.58 -3.09
CA VAL A 145 3.89 4.78 -1.97
C VAL A 145 4.34 3.34 -2.13
N PHE A 146 5.17 2.88 -1.22
CA PHE A 146 5.64 1.50 -1.17
C PHE A 146 4.89 0.67 -0.14
N ASN A 147 4.73 -0.62 -0.42
CA ASN A 147 4.36 -1.63 0.56
C ASN A 147 4.89 -3.00 0.15
N THR A 148 5.16 -3.84 1.13
CA THR A 148 5.46 -5.26 0.98
C THR A 148 5.20 -5.97 2.32
N GLY A 149 4.89 -7.27 2.30
CA GLY A 149 4.59 -7.95 3.57
C GLY A 149 4.43 -9.46 3.52
N HIS A 150 4.15 -10.06 2.36
CA HIS A 150 3.87 -11.49 2.22
C HIS A 150 5.01 -12.20 1.49
N TRP A 151 5.86 -12.90 2.22
CA TRP A 151 7.11 -13.48 1.72
C TRP A 151 7.15 -15.00 1.87
N GLY A 152 7.64 -15.68 0.82
CA GLY A 152 7.84 -17.12 0.83
C GLY A 152 8.49 -17.57 -0.48
N CYS A 153 9.83 -17.45 -0.58
CA CYS A 153 10.63 -17.85 -1.74
C CYS A 153 12.04 -18.23 -1.30
N TYR A 154 12.84 -18.76 -2.23
CA TYR A 154 14.29 -18.82 -2.07
C TYR A 154 14.91 -17.45 -2.33
N PHE A 155 15.97 -17.13 -1.59
CA PHE A 155 16.62 -15.83 -1.63
C PHE A 155 17.96 -15.92 -2.32
N GLN A 156 18.33 -14.85 -3.03
CA GLN A 156 19.60 -14.73 -3.74
C GLN A 156 20.25 -13.38 -3.40
N GLU A 157 21.54 -13.39 -3.14
CA GLU A 157 22.34 -12.19 -3.00
C GLU A 157 23.55 -12.31 -3.92
N GLY A 158 23.76 -11.33 -4.81
CA GLY A 158 24.73 -11.44 -5.90
C GLY A 158 24.44 -12.65 -6.81
N ALA A 159 25.43 -13.50 -6.99
CA ALA A 159 25.34 -14.74 -7.79
C ALA A 159 24.94 -15.98 -6.97
N GLU A 160 24.76 -15.89 -5.66
CA GLU A 160 24.61 -17.02 -4.75
C GLU A 160 23.16 -17.14 -4.24
N VAL A 161 22.59 -18.37 -4.33
CA VAL A 161 21.33 -18.70 -3.67
C VAL A 161 21.58 -19.03 -2.21
N LYS A 162 21.00 -18.25 -1.33
CA LYS A 162 21.13 -18.39 0.13
C LYS A 162 20.06 -19.33 0.68
N ILE A 163 20.30 -20.62 0.62
CA ILE A 163 19.30 -21.67 0.99
C ILE A 163 18.85 -21.53 2.44
N GLU A 164 19.77 -21.15 3.34
CA GLU A 164 19.51 -21.04 4.78
C GLU A 164 19.09 -19.62 5.23
N MET A 165 18.96 -18.68 4.29
CA MET A 165 18.55 -17.34 4.65
C MET A 165 17.11 -17.35 5.17
N LYS A 166 16.92 -16.90 6.41
CA LYS A 166 15.60 -16.76 7.00
C LYS A 166 14.82 -15.63 6.30
N VAL A 167 13.51 -15.79 6.24
CA VAL A 167 12.59 -14.81 5.61
C VAL A 167 12.79 -13.41 6.21
N GLU A 168 12.99 -13.33 7.52
CA GLU A 168 13.20 -12.08 8.24
C GLU A 168 14.48 -11.36 7.76
N HIS A 169 15.58 -12.07 7.56
CA HIS A 169 16.82 -11.50 7.04
C HIS A 169 16.64 -11.00 5.59
N ALA A 170 16.01 -11.83 4.75
CA ALA A 170 15.72 -11.46 3.37
C ALA A 170 14.83 -10.21 3.28
N TYR A 171 13.81 -10.15 4.14
CA TYR A 171 12.90 -9.01 4.21
C TYR A 171 13.64 -7.74 4.62
N ARG A 172 14.42 -7.78 5.71
CA ARG A 172 15.26 -6.65 6.13
C ARG A 172 16.20 -6.19 5.01
N ARG A 173 16.90 -7.14 4.38
CA ARG A 173 17.85 -6.84 3.32
C ARG A 173 17.18 -6.17 2.11
N SER A 174 15.96 -6.60 1.78
CA SER A 174 15.18 -5.98 0.70
C SER A 174 14.73 -4.57 1.03
N ILE A 175 14.33 -4.29 2.27
CA ILE A 175 14.01 -2.92 2.71
C ILE A 175 15.25 -2.03 2.65
N GLU A 176 16.42 -2.51 3.08
CA GLU A 176 17.69 -1.79 2.95
C GLU A 176 18.01 -1.47 1.48
N THR A 177 17.74 -2.42 0.57
CA THR A 177 17.90 -2.21 -0.88
C THR A 177 16.97 -1.13 -1.41
N VAL A 178 15.71 -1.11 -0.97
CA VAL A 178 14.74 -0.05 -1.34
C VAL A 178 15.22 1.31 -0.82
N VAL A 179 15.66 1.38 0.43
CA VAL A 179 16.17 2.62 1.04
C VAL A 179 17.40 3.13 0.28
N LYS A 180 18.35 2.27 -0.04
CA LYS A 180 19.54 2.62 -0.84
C LYS A 180 19.15 3.12 -2.24
N TRP A 181 18.17 2.47 -2.89
CA TRP A 181 17.67 2.90 -4.19
C TRP A 181 16.99 4.28 -4.11
N ILE A 182 16.16 4.53 -3.10
CA ILE A 182 15.54 5.86 -2.88
C ILE A 182 16.64 6.92 -2.80
N HIS A 183 17.70 6.63 -2.09
CA HIS A 183 18.82 7.55 -1.96
C HIS A 183 19.51 7.87 -3.30
N ASN A 184 19.79 6.87 -4.05
CA ASN A 184 20.62 7.01 -5.24
C ASN A 184 19.83 7.51 -6.45
N GLU A 185 18.53 7.14 -6.55
CA GLU A 185 17.75 7.29 -7.76
C GLU A 185 16.58 8.28 -7.62
N VAL A 186 16.12 8.56 -6.39
CA VAL A 186 14.92 9.39 -6.17
C VAL A 186 15.31 10.77 -5.66
N ASN A 187 14.88 11.80 -6.38
CA ASN A 187 15.03 13.18 -5.89
C ASN A 187 14.01 13.49 -4.80
N THR A 188 14.34 13.19 -3.54
CA THR A 188 13.44 13.37 -2.40
C THR A 188 13.14 14.85 -2.05
N SER A 189 13.80 15.83 -2.70
CA SER A 189 13.40 17.24 -2.63
C SER A 189 12.13 17.50 -3.45
N LYS A 190 11.88 16.72 -4.49
CA LYS A 190 10.70 16.81 -5.37
C LYS A 190 9.69 15.71 -5.08
N THR A 191 10.15 14.48 -4.91
CA THR A 191 9.31 13.30 -4.67
C THR A 191 9.01 13.13 -3.19
N GLN A 192 7.74 13.02 -2.85
CA GLN A 192 7.32 12.63 -1.51
C GLN A 192 7.18 11.11 -1.45
N VAL A 193 7.97 10.47 -0.59
CA VAL A 193 8.03 9.01 -0.48
C VAL A 193 7.36 8.55 0.81
N PHE A 194 6.47 7.58 0.68
CA PHE A 194 5.76 6.90 1.77
C PHE A 194 6.08 5.41 1.78
N PHE A 195 6.25 4.85 2.94
CA PHE A 195 6.28 3.41 3.13
C PHE A 195 5.12 2.99 4.03
N ARG A 196 4.15 2.24 3.46
CA ARG A 196 3.02 1.70 4.21
C ARG A 196 3.44 0.43 4.95
N THR A 197 3.19 0.42 6.25
CA THR A 197 3.50 -0.73 7.11
C THR A 197 2.62 -1.94 6.79
N PHE A 198 2.96 -3.08 7.35
CA PHE A 198 2.25 -4.33 7.17
C PHE A 198 0.77 -4.22 7.57
N ALA A 199 -0.11 -4.77 6.74
CA ALA A 199 -1.53 -4.93 7.03
C ALA A 199 -1.80 -6.39 7.41
N PRO A 200 -2.19 -6.67 8.66
CA PRO A 200 -2.42 -8.03 9.14
C PRO A 200 -3.51 -8.76 8.38
N VAL A 201 -3.35 -10.08 8.31
CA VAL A 201 -4.39 -11.01 7.86
C VAL A 201 -5.14 -11.60 9.07
N HIS A 202 -6.39 -12.02 8.89
CA HIS A 202 -7.24 -12.46 10.00
C HIS A 202 -7.82 -13.86 9.77
N PHE A 203 -6.97 -14.81 9.39
CA PHE A 203 -7.36 -16.22 9.29
C PHE A 203 -7.48 -16.86 10.66
N ARG A 204 -8.57 -17.61 10.89
CA ARG A 204 -8.76 -18.49 12.06
C ARG A 204 -8.70 -19.95 11.63
N GLY A 205 -8.07 -20.78 12.45
CA GLY A 205 -7.98 -22.23 12.21
C GLY A 205 -7.13 -22.65 11.04
N GLY A 206 -6.18 -21.79 10.63
CA GLY A 206 -5.29 -22.05 9.51
C GLY A 206 -4.87 -20.76 8.80
N ASP A 207 -4.43 -20.92 7.55
CA ASP A 207 -4.11 -19.82 6.64
C ASP A 207 -4.81 -20.05 5.27
N TRP A 208 -4.46 -19.28 4.27
CA TRP A 208 -5.02 -19.42 2.92
C TRP A 208 -4.69 -20.77 2.24
N ARG A 209 -3.68 -21.53 2.72
CA ARG A 209 -3.30 -22.85 2.22
C ARG A 209 -4.00 -23.97 2.96
N THR A 210 -4.24 -23.78 4.25
CA THR A 210 -4.72 -24.80 5.18
C THR A 210 -6.20 -24.65 5.53
N GLY A 211 -6.92 -23.77 4.83
CA GLY A 211 -8.37 -23.62 4.97
C GLY A 211 -8.80 -22.72 6.13
N GLY A 212 -7.95 -21.78 6.55
CA GLY A 212 -8.33 -20.76 7.53
C GLY A 212 -9.49 -19.88 7.06
N SER A 213 -10.26 -19.33 8.01
CA SER A 213 -11.52 -18.64 7.75
C SER A 213 -11.67 -17.34 8.53
N CYS A 214 -12.52 -16.44 8.05
CA CYS A 214 -12.89 -15.19 8.71
C CYS A 214 -14.36 -14.79 8.52
N HIS A 215 -15.19 -15.64 7.93
CA HIS A 215 -16.58 -15.32 7.59
C HIS A 215 -17.47 -15.09 8.84
N MET A 216 -17.04 -15.52 10.00
CA MET A 216 -17.73 -15.29 11.27
C MET A 216 -17.28 -14.00 11.99
N GLU A 217 -16.30 -13.29 11.45
CA GLU A 217 -15.81 -12.04 12.01
C GLU A 217 -16.68 -10.88 11.54
N THR A 218 -17.66 -10.50 12.35
CA THR A 218 -18.67 -9.48 12.02
C THR A 218 -18.48 -8.16 12.77
N LEU A 219 -17.55 -8.11 13.71
CA LEU A 219 -17.28 -6.94 14.55
C LEU A 219 -15.78 -6.68 14.64
N PRO A 220 -15.37 -5.42 14.79
CA PRO A 220 -13.99 -5.07 15.08
C PRO A 220 -13.50 -5.71 16.38
N GLU A 221 -12.18 -5.91 16.48
CA GLU A 221 -11.53 -6.28 17.74
C GLU A 221 -11.34 -5.03 18.60
N LEU A 222 -12.08 -4.94 19.68
CA LEU A 222 -12.03 -3.80 20.60
C LEU A 222 -11.26 -4.12 21.90
N GLY A 223 -10.81 -5.37 22.07
CA GLY A 223 -10.17 -5.85 23.28
C GLY A 223 -8.71 -5.44 23.42
N THR A 224 -8.22 -5.54 24.67
CA THR A 224 -6.81 -5.41 25.03
C THR A 224 -5.96 -6.60 24.58
N SER A 225 -6.57 -7.58 23.93
CA SER A 225 -5.94 -8.81 23.40
C SER A 225 -5.12 -8.59 22.13
N LEU A 226 -5.17 -7.40 21.53
CA LEU A 226 -4.34 -7.09 20.39
C LEU A 226 -2.87 -7.06 20.78
N VAL A 227 -2.11 -7.92 20.15
CA VAL A 227 -0.65 -7.91 20.26
C VAL A 227 -0.14 -6.57 19.75
N PRO A 228 0.66 -5.83 20.55
CA PRO A 228 1.19 -4.55 20.11
C PRO A 228 1.95 -4.67 18.78
N PRO A 229 1.79 -3.71 17.85
CA PRO A 229 2.44 -3.76 16.52
C PRO A 229 3.95 -3.95 16.60
N GLU A 230 4.59 -3.43 17.65
CA GLU A 230 6.01 -3.50 17.90
C GLU A 230 6.53 -4.94 18.06
N THR A 231 5.65 -5.88 18.40
CA THR A 231 5.97 -7.31 18.50
C THR A 231 5.89 -8.03 17.15
N TRP A 232 5.31 -7.41 16.15
CA TRP A 232 5.17 -7.99 14.82
C TRP A 232 6.47 -7.83 14.04
N VAL A 233 7.06 -8.97 13.70
CA VAL A 233 8.39 -9.01 13.08
C VAL A 233 8.47 -8.15 11.82
N GLN A 234 7.46 -8.20 10.94
CA GLN A 234 7.41 -7.41 9.71
C GLN A 234 7.32 -5.90 10.00
N PHE A 235 6.51 -5.51 10.98
CA PHE A 235 6.39 -4.10 11.38
C PHE A 235 7.72 -3.61 11.94
N LYS A 236 8.28 -4.35 12.90
CA LYS A 236 9.54 -3.97 13.56
C LYS A 236 10.68 -3.85 12.56
N MET A 237 10.86 -4.81 11.65
CA MET A 237 11.93 -4.75 10.68
C MET A 237 11.85 -3.54 9.75
N VAL A 238 10.64 -3.22 9.26
CA VAL A 238 10.44 -2.03 8.43
C VAL A 238 10.76 -0.77 9.23
N THR A 239 10.18 -0.63 10.41
CA THR A 239 10.38 0.57 11.23
C THR A 239 11.83 0.73 11.68
N ASP A 240 12.53 -0.34 12.07
CA ASP A 240 13.94 -0.29 12.45
C ASP A 240 14.82 0.21 11.28
N VAL A 241 14.64 -0.33 10.07
CA VAL A 241 15.43 0.10 8.90
C VAL A 241 15.06 1.53 8.50
N LEU A 242 13.78 1.88 8.48
CA LEU A 242 13.36 3.21 8.09
C LEU A 242 13.79 4.27 9.11
N LEU A 243 13.61 4.02 10.42
CA LEU A 243 13.98 4.96 11.48
C LEU A 243 15.49 5.14 11.59
N ALA A 244 16.29 4.10 11.39
CA ALA A 244 17.76 4.22 11.37
C ALA A 244 18.25 5.18 10.27
N ASN A 245 17.45 5.47 9.27
CA ASN A 245 17.81 6.29 8.11
C ASN A 245 17.05 7.65 8.05
N THR A 246 16.17 7.97 9.00
CA THR A 246 15.36 9.21 8.97
C THR A 246 16.16 10.49 9.11
N SER A 247 17.34 10.46 9.77
CA SER A 247 18.21 11.63 9.87
C SER A 247 18.83 12.06 8.53
N THR A 248 18.94 11.11 7.60
CA THR A 248 19.58 11.31 6.30
C THR A 248 18.56 11.38 5.15
N TRP A 249 17.32 10.89 5.35
CA TRP A 249 16.37 10.60 4.29
C TRP A 249 14.98 11.13 4.60
N LYS A 250 14.33 11.70 3.60
CA LYS A 250 12.99 12.29 3.71
C LYS A 250 11.93 11.32 3.15
N PHE A 251 11.57 10.30 3.91
CA PHE A 251 10.38 9.50 3.66
C PHE A 251 9.48 9.46 4.89
N ASP A 252 8.20 9.23 4.67
CA ASP A 252 7.19 9.16 5.72
C ASP A 252 6.70 7.72 5.90
N VAL A 253 6.54 7.28 7.14
CA VAL A 253 5.95 5.97 7.45
C VAL A 253 4.43 6.11 7.54
N LEU A 254 3.73 5.43 6.63
CA LEU A 254 2.27 5.29 6.67
C LEU A 254 1.92 4.10 7.58
N ASN A 255 1.82 4.37 8.88
CA ASN A 255 1.58 3.33 9.88
C ASN A 255 0.11 2.94 9.93
N VAL A 256 -0.24 1.83 9.30
CA VAL A 256 -1.60 1.27 9.25
C VAL A 256 -1.77 0.00 10.06
N THR A 257 -0.68 -0.57 10.60
CA THR A 257 -0.69 -1.92 11.19
C THR A 257 -1.69 -2.07 12.32
N TYR A 258 -1.67 -1.17 13.32
CA TYR A 258 -2.53 -1.29 14.48
C TYR A 258 -4.01 -1.07 14.14
N MET A 259 -4.32 -0.01 13.40
CA MET A 259 -5.69 0.28 12.98
C MET A 259 -6.28 -0.84 12.12
N THR A 260 -5.43 -1.51 11.32
CA THR A 260 -5.81 -2.62 10.47
C THR A 260 -6.05 -3.89 11.29
N ALA A 261 -5.21 -4.15 12.31
CA ALA A 261 -5.34 -5.32 13.19
C ALA A 261 -6.68 -5.39 13.91
N GLN A 262 -7.29 -4.24 14.19
CA GLN A 262 -8.61 -4.16 14.81
C GLN A 262 -9.77 -4.57 13.90
N ARG A 263 -9.56 -4.58 12.58
CA ARG A 263 -10.64 -4.66 11.60
C ARG A 263 -10.78 -6.03 10.96
N LYS A 264 -10.75 -7.10 11.78
CA LYS A 264 -10.99 -8.49 11.33
C LYS A 264 -12.31 -8.67 10.57
N ASP A 265 -13.28 -7.77 10.79
CA ASP A 265 -14.59 -7.69 10.17
C ASP A 265 -14.58 -7.13 8.73
N GLY A 266 -13.46 -6.53 8.29
CA GLY A 266 -13.39 -5.78 7.04
C GLY A 266 -12.98 -6.58 5.81
N HIS A 267 -12.74 -7.88 5.92
CA HIS A 267 -12.29 -8.72 4.81
C HIS A 267 -13.41 -9.13 3.85
N SER A 268 -13.07 -9.36 2.60
CA SER A 268 -14.01 -9.83 1.58
C SER A 268 -14.51 -11.26 1.82
N SER A 269 -13.76 -12.05 2.59
CA SER A 269 -14.13 -13.37 3.07
C SER A 269 -14.67 -14.29 1.96
N LEU A 270 -15.93 -14.74 2.04
CA LEU A 270 -16.58 -15.58 1.03
C LEU A 270 -16.95 -14.81 -0.26
N TYR A 271 -16.96 -13.48 -0.24
CA TYR A 271 -17.46 -12.63 -1.33
C TYR A 271 -16.34 -12.03 -2.20
N TYR A 272 -15.12 -12.54 -2.11
CA TYR A 272 -13.95 -12.00 -2.82
C TYR A 272 -14.03 -12.10 -4.36
N MET A 273 -14.97 -12.88 -4.90
CA MET A 273 -15.22 -12.96 -6.34
C MET A 273 -16.15 -11.85 -6.85
N GLY A 274 -16.65 -11.01 -5.95
CA GLY A 274 -17.52 -9.88 -6.27
C GLY A 274 -19.01 -10.16 -6.15
N PRO A 275 -19.86 -9.12 -6.23
CA PRO A 275 -21.28 -9.19 -5.89
C PRO A 275 -22.13 -10.00 -6.86
N LYS A 276 -21.61 -10.29 -8.05
CA LYS A 276 -22.34 -11.09 -9.08
C LYS A 276 -22.01 -12.58 -8.99
N ALA A 277 -21.02 -12.97 -8.23
CA ALA A 277 -20.66 -14.37 -8.03
C ALA A 277 -21.35 -14.94 -6.79
N SER A 278 -21.63 -16.25 -6.81
CA SER A 278 -22.03 -16.94 -5.59
C SER A 278 -20.94 -16.87 -4.55
N PRO A 279 -21.27 -16.89 -3.23
CA PRO A 279 -20.25 -16.98 -2.19
C PRO A 279 -19.31 -18.16 -2.43
N ALA A 280 -18.03 -17.95 -2.17
CA ALA A 280 -17.05 -19.00 -2.29
C ALA A 280 -17.30 -20.13 -1.25
N PRO A 281 -16.82 -21.35 -1.47
CA PRO A 281 -16.87 -22.42 -0.48
C PRO A 281 -16.20 -22.00 0.83
N ILE A 282 -16.71 -22.49 1.97
CA ILE A 282 -16.22 -22.11 3.32
C ILE A 282 -14.71 -22.34 3.49
N HIS A 283 -14.14 -23.35 2.84
CA HIS A 283 -12.70 -23.63 2.88
C HIS A 283 -11.86 -22.75 1.94
N ARG A 284 -12.49 -21.83 1.20
CA ARG A 284 -11.83 -20.86 0.31
C ARG A 284 -12.29 -19.46 0.63
N GLN A 285 -11.57 -18.79 1.51
CA GLN A 285 -11.87 -17.44 1.93
C GLN A 285 -10.69 -16.52 1.70
N ASP A 286 -11.00 -15.27 1.43
CA ASP A 286 -9.98 -14.21 1.39
C ASP A 286 -10.04 -13.39 2.68
N CYS A 287 -9.15 -13.70 3.60
CA CYS A 287 -8.99 -13.02 4.88
C CYS A 287 -7.73 -12.13 4.90
N SER A 288 -7.26 -11.73 3.73
CA SER A 288 -6.09 -10.86 3.51
C SER A 288 -6.42 -9.57 2.78
N HIS A 289 -7.31 -9.63 1.77
CA HIS A 289 -7.80 -8.43 1.10
C HIS A 289 -9.05 -7.86 1.78
N TRP A 290 -9.30 -6.59 1.53
CA TRP A 290 -10.33 -5.80 2.21
C TRP A 290 -11.48 -5.46 1.26
N CYS A 291 -12.68 -5.34 1.81
CA CYS A 291 -13.82 -4.80 1.08
C CYS A 291 -13.55 -3.36 0.65
N LEU A 292 -14.13 -2.97 -0.48
CA LEU A 292 -14.15 -1.59 -0.97
C LEU A 292 -15.59 -1.14 -1.22
N PRO A 293 -16.02 0.00 -0.65
CA PRO A 293 -15.33 0.83 0.33
C PRO A 293 -15.07 0.10 1.65
N GLY A 294 -14.04 0.50 2.41
CA GLY A 294 -13.72 -0.15 3.67
C GLY A 294 -12.39 0.29 4.29
N VAL A 295 -11.69 -0.66 4.91
CA VAL A 295 -10.45 -0.38 5.66
C VAL A 295 -9.37 0.35 4.84
N PRO A 296 -9.16 0.07 3.55
CA PRO A 296 -8.20 0.83 2.74
C PRO A 296 -8.52 2.32 2.59
N ASP A 297 -9.79 2.71 2.76
CA ASP A 297 -10.17 4.14 2.71
C ASP A 297 -9.52 4.91 3.87
N SER A 298 -9.49 4.31 5.08
CA SER A 298 -8.82 4.91 6.24
C SER A 298 -7.30 5.01 6.03
N TRP A 299 -6.68 4.08 5.30
CA TRP A 299 -5.26 4.22 4.93
C TRP A 299 -5.03 5.39 3.98
N ASN A 300 -5.97 5.64 3.08
CA ASN A 300 -5.92 6.77 2.15
C ASN A 300 -6.20 8.11 2.83
N GLU A 301 -7.07 8.14 3.85
CA GLU A 301 -7.24 9.31 4.71
C GLU A 301 -5.93 9.67 5.43
N LEU A 302 -5.23 8.67 5.99
CA LEU A 302 -3.93 8.88 6.62
C LEU A 302 -2.86 9.32 5.60
N LEU A 303 -2.83 8.71 4.41
CA LEU A 303 -1.95 9.11 3.32
C LEU A 303 -2.20 10.58 2.95
N TYR A 304 -3.46 10.99 2.81
CA TYR A 304 -3.85 12.36 2.51
C TYR A 304 -3.38 13.35 3.57
N ALA A 305 -3.59 13.05 4.85
CA ALA A 305 -3.16 13.89 5.95
C ALA A 305 -1.64 14.10 5.96
N LEU A 306 -0.86 13.03 5.77
CA LEU A 306 0.61 13.10 5.70
C LEU A 306 1.08 13.82 4.43
N PHE A 307 0.39 13.62 3.30
CA PHE A 307 0.68 14.31 2.05
C PHE A 307 0.51 15.83 2.16
N LEU A 308 -0.51 16.29 2.88
CA LEU A 308 -0.72 17.74 3.12
C LEU A 308 0.30 18.31 4.10
N LYS A 309 0.62 17.60 5.19
CA LYS A 309 1.55 18.05 6.24
C LYS A 309 2.91 18.47 5.67
N ARG A 310 3.49 17.67 4.78
CA ARG A 310 4.82 17.94 4.22
C ARG A 310 4.85 19.21 3.37
N LYS A 311 3.77 19.53 2.66
CA LYS A 311 3.69 20.77 1.85
C LYS A 311 3.64 22.02 2.70
N THR A 312 2.97 21.97 3.84
CA THR A 312 2.88 23.11 4.77
C THR A 312 4.26 23.43 5.38
N THR A 313 5.04 22.41 5.73
CA THR A 313 6.40 22.59 6.26
C THR A 313 7.36 23.20 5.23
N HIS A 314 7.25 22.85 3.95
CA HIS A 314 8.04 23.47 2.89
C HIS A 314 7.65 24.95 2.64
N ALA A 315 6.36 25.27 2.69
CA ALA A 315 5.88 26.65 2.51
C ALA A 315 6.34 27.58 3.66
N LEU A 316 6.34 27.10 4.90
CA LEU A 316 6.82 27.85 6.06
C LEU A 316 8.34 28.09 6.00
N ASN A 317 9.13 27.11 5.60
CA ASN A 317 10.59 27.27 5.48
C ASN A 317 10.99 28.21 4.34
N THR A 318 10.22 28.27 3.24
CA THR A 318 10.50 29.22 2.15
C THR A 318 10.11 30.66 2.51
N SER A 319 9.08 30.87 3.34
CA SER A 319 8.67 32.20 3.79
C SER A 319 9.63 32.81 4.82
N THR A 320 10.29 31.99 5.64
CA THR A 320 11.30 32.47 6.62
C THR A 320 12.61 32.92 5.97
N TYR A 321 12.97 32.37 4.80
CA TYR A 321 14.17 32.80 4.06
C TYR A 321 13.94 34.05 3.20
N SER A 322 12.71 34.37 2.81
CA SER A 322 12.39 35.59 2.04
C SER A 322 12.19 36.84 2.89
N SER A 323 12.13 36.71 4.21
CA SER A 323 12.01 37.84 5.15
C SER A 323 13.34 38.28 5.78
N GLN A 324 14.46 37.67 5.36
CA GLN A 324 15.83 38.04 5.80
C GLN A 324 16.75 38.49 4.65
N ALA A 325 16.18 38.77 3.47
CA ALA A 325 16.92 39.35 2.33
C ALA A 325 16.53 40.79 2.07
#